data_e8e890ab2a60f18035b8011e7dcd1b8e
#
_entry.id   e8e890ab2a60f18035b8011e7dcd1b8e
#
_cell.length_a   1.000
_cell.length_b   1.000
_cell.length_c   1.000
_cell.angle_alpha   90.00
_cell.angle_beta   90.00
_cell.angle_gamma   90.00
#
_symmetry.space_group_name_H-M   'P 1'
#
loop_
_entity.id
_entity.type
_entity.pdbx_description
1 polymer ?
#
loop_
_entity_poly.entity_id
_entity_poly.type
_entity_poly.pdbx_seq_one_letter_code
_entity_poly.pdbx_strand_id
1 'polypeptide(L)'
;MKKNNKESNTYIKAMKIRIVPICDIEEENLRDKYYKELYQYLRDSIWAQNAALNYGLAMTRDAYVLHKNEDKIKDIYFKLAHQTPNPSMASEARLKEVYEAAPITQEYIDNKVKEFKKSNNKKKKPLSDEGVKKKTDSINNMYKKFIGLSKEDIQELIDKLDDYCAYPEEIYEKFANGFSTPAYVTQQIKDYWNTEGVMTKVIYSMSDKLRSVKNSNPLTIPPNLFYNKKNDLIGITHSYNTYLEFVEALMNAYDANLFLELPYKKGYDKMKFKLILGNPCKSHEVRVSLQRIFEEYYKIRGSKIGFVRNKKTGKNTDLVLYLSVEIPKDTSIELDENTVVGVDLGLAVPAVCALNNNPYPRKYIGKKLELLKKRTQFKSRRKKLQSELRDARGGHGRRRKMKAMDRLSELEKNFADTYCHKVAKKVVMFALKNRAKYINLEMLKGYRADEKVLQNWSYYRIQMYIKILAERYGIIVRFINPCYTSQVCSICGNWHPGNRPKGDKGQKYFDCHNDKCESHTKNKGKGYTLNADYNAARNIAMCDLFMDNKSEITEEDKKMAREKYGIPEPVKKEEKIAA
;
A
#
# COMPACT_ATOMS: atom_id res chain seq x y z
N MET A 1 1.52 -22.25 -13.23
CA MET A 1 2.44 -21.36 -13.98
C MET A 1 3.21 -20.51 -12.98
N LYS A 2 4.50 -20.79 -12.76
CA LYS A 2 5.38 -19.93 -11.95
C LYS A 2 5.57 -18.62 -12.72
N LYS A 3 4.94 -17.52 -12.28
CA LYS A 3 5.33 -16.19 -12.72
C LYS A 3 6.77 -15.99 -12.28
N ASN A 4 7.69 -15.91 -13.23
CA ASN A 4 9.02 -15.36 -13.02
C ASN A 4 8.84 -13.92 -12.52
N ASN A 5 8.77 -13.72 -11.22
CA ASN A 5 8.93 -12.41 -10.61
C ASN A 5 10.39 -11.99 -10.87
N LYS A 6 10.65 -11.32 -11.99
CA LYS A 6 11.86 -10.51 -12.11
C LYS A 6 11.81 -9.54 -10.92
N GLU A 7 12.73 -9.70 -9.98
CA GLU A 7 12.85 -8.75 -8.87
C GLU A 7 12.99 -7.35 -9.46
N SER A 8 12.04 -6.48 -9.12
CA SER A 8 12.14 -5.09 -9.53
C SER A 8 13.37 -4.45 -8.89
N ASN A 9 14.23 -3.84 -9.69
CA ASN A 9 15.42 -3.10 -9.21
C ASN A 9 15.03 -1.75 -8.59
N THR A 10 13.75 -1.49 -8.41
CA THR A 10 13.22 -0.25 -7.87
C THR A 10 12.26 -0.52 -6.72
N TYR A 11 12.04 0.48 -5.88
CA TYR A 11 11.01 0.49 -4.83
C TYR A 11 10.21 1.78 -4.88
N ILE A 12 8.97 1.76 -4.36
CA ILE A 12 8.09 2.93 -4.35
C ILE A 12 8.08 3.56 -2.95
N LYS A 13 8.31 4.87 -2.92
CA LYS A 13 8.24 5.68 -1.70
C LYS A 13 7.23 6.79 -1.86
N ALA A 14 6.31 6.90 -0.89
CA ALA A 14 5.36 8.02 -0.84
C ALA A 14 5.92 9.15 0.04
N MET A 15 5.90 10.38 -0.48
CA MET A 15 6.31 11.61 0.20
C MET A 15 5.10 12.51 0.40
N LYS A 16 4.99 13.11 1.58
CA LYS A 16 3.90 14.00 1.93
C LYS A 16 4.35 15.45 1.77
N ILE A 17 3.71 16.19 0.86
CA ILE A 17 4.00 17.59 0.55
C ILE A 17 2.72 18.40 0.77
N ARG A 18 2.79 19.49 1.52
CA ARG A 18 1.68 20.44 1.63
C ARG A 18 1.55 21.20 0.33
N ILE A 19 0.33 21.41 -0.16
CA ILE A 19 0.06 22.20 -1.35
C ILE A 19 -0.97 23.28 -1.05
N VAL A 20 -0.87 24.39 -1.78
CA VAL A 20 -1.78 25.53 -1.67
C VAL A 20 -2.24 25.90 -3.08
N PRO A 21 -3.55 26.03 -3.34
CA PRO A 21 -4.02 26.44 -4.64
C PRO A 21 -3.59 27.87 -4.94
N ILE A 22 -3.26 28.15 -6.18
CA ILE A 22 -2.95 29.47 -6.70
C ILE A 22 -3.76 29.75 -7.95
N CYS A 23 -4.08 31.01 -8.19
CA CYS A 23 -4.70 31.48 -9.42
C CYS A 23 -4.19 32.89 -9.73
N ASP A 24 -4.27 33.28 -11.00
CA ASP A 24 -3.83 34.58 -11.49
C ASP A 24 -4.96 35.62 -11.45
N ILE A 25 -6.04 35.39 -10.70
CA ILE A 25 -7.18 36.29 -10.54
C ILE A 25 -6.82 37.38 -9.52
N GLU A 26 -6.76 38.62 -9.96
CA GLU A 26 -6.41 39.78 -9.12
C GLU A 26 -7.57 40.20 -8.22
N GLU A 27 -8.80 40.14 -8.71
CA GLU A 27 -10.00 40.53 -7.97
C GLU A 27 -10.30 39.57 -6.81
N GLU A 28 -10.32 40.07 -5.58
CA GLU A 28 -10.43 39.26 -4.35
C GLU A 28 -11.71 38.43 -4.30
N ASN A 29 -12.86 39.03 -4.67
CA ASN A 29 -14.15 38.30 -4.65
C ASN A 29 -14.20 37.15 -5.64
N LEU A 30 -13.67 37.34 -6.86
CA LEU A 30 -13.60 36.31 -7.89
C LEU A 30 -12.61 35.22 -7.51
N ARG A 31 -11.48 35.60 -6.91
CA ARG A 31 -10.48 34.68 -6.39
C ARG A 31 -11.03 33.81 -5.26
N ASP A 32 -11.76 34.37 -4.32
CA ASP A 32 -12.40 33.63 -3.24
C ASP A 32 -13.49 32.70 -3.75
N LYS A 33 -14.26 33.13 -4.76
CA LYS A 33 -15.23 32.27 -5.44
C LYS A 33 -14.55 31.09 -6.12
N TYR A 34 -13.46 31.36 -6.88
CA TYR A 34 -12.66 30.30 -7.52
C TYR A 34 -12.14 29.28 -6.51
N TYR A 35 -11.56 29.72 -5.38
CA TYR A 35 -11.07 28.80 -4.36
C TYR A 35 -12.19 27.96 -3.73
N LYS A 36 -13.35 28.55 -3.45
CA LYS A 36 -14.51 27.80 -2.94
C LYS A 36 -14.95 26.72 -3.93
N GLU A 37 -15.05 27.04 -5.20
CA GLU A 37 -15.41 26.09 -6.27
C GLU A 37 -14.36 25.00 -6.43
N LEU A 38 -13.06 25.35 -6.43
CA LEU A 38 -11.96 24.40 -6.51
C LEU A 38 -11.97 23.39 -5.33
N TYR A 39 -12.15 23.90 -4.11
CA TYR A 39 -12.23 23.03 -2.93
C TYR A 39 -13.45 22.12 -2.98
N GLN A 40 -14.58 22.62 -3.48
CA GLN A 40 -15.79 21.81 -3.66
C GLN A 40 -15.58 20.74 -4.72
N TYR A 41 -15.02 21.10 -5.87
CA TYR A 41 -14.67 20.16 -6.93
C TYR A 41 -13.77 19.02 -6.45
N LEU A 42 -12.73 19.33 -5.67
CA LEU A 42 -11.85 18.32 -5.09
C LEU A 42 -12.58 17.39 -4.10
N ARG A 43 -13.50 17.92 -3.29
CA ARG A 43 -14.31 17.12 -2.37
C ARG A 43 -15.26 16.19 -3.12
N ASP A 44 -15.92 16.69 -4.15
CA ASP A 44 -16.83 15.91 -4.98
C ASP A 44 -16.07 14.81 -5.74
N SER A 45 -14.90 15.12 -6.28
CA SER A 45 -14.02 14.14 -6.93
C SER A 45 -13.53 13.04 -5.96
N ILE A 46 -13.16 13.42 -4.73
CA ILE A 46 -12.78 12.46 -3.67
C ILE A 46 -13.97 11.56 -3.31
N TRP A 47 -15.14 12.15 -3.15
CA TRP A 47 -16.36 11.40 -2.84
C TRP A 47 -16.70 10.43 -3.96
N ALA A 48 -16.74 10.90 -5.20
CA ALA A 48 -17.09 10.10 -6.37
C ALA A 48 -16.14 8.91 -6.56
N GLN A 49 -14.82 9.13 -6.46
CA GLN A 49 -13.85 8.03 -6.53
C GLN A 49 -14.08 6.98 -5.43
N ASN A 50 -14.29 7.41 -4.20
CA ASN A 50 -14.49 6.49 -3.09
C ASN A 50 -15.84 5.76 -3.16
N ALA A 51 -16.89 6.43 -3.63
CA ALA A 51 -18.18 5.83 -3.89
C ALA A 51 -18.09 4.76 -4.99
N ALA A 52 -17.42 5.09 -6.10
CA ALA A 52 -17.18 4.14 -7.19
C ALA A 52 -16.35 2.92 -6.75
N LEU A 53 -15.29 3.14 -5.95
CA LEU A 53 -14.51 2.04 -5.38
C LEU A 53 -15.36 1.13 -4.48
N ASN A 54 -16.16 1.70 -3.59
CA ASN A 54 -17.03 0.92 -2.70
C ASN A 54 -18.08 0.14 -3.47
N TYR A 55 -18.68 0.78 -4.47
CA TYR A 55 -19.67 0.14 -5.33
C TYR A 55 -19.07 -1.04 -6.10
N GLY A 56 -17.94 -0.81 -6.78
CA GLY A 56 -17.26 -1.86 -7.54
C GLY A 56 -16.75 -3.01 -6.67
N LEU A 57 -16.28 -2.71 -5.45
CA LEU A 57 -15.90 -3.73 -4.47
C LEU A 57 -17.11 -4.56 -4.01
N ALA A 58 -18.28 -3.93 -3.80
CA ALA A 58 -19.50 -4.63 -3.44
C ALA A 58 -19.96 -5.56 -4.56
N MET A 59 -20.05 -5.06 -5.80
CA MET A 59 -20.43 -5.86 -6.97
C MET A 59 -19.49 -7.05 -7.18
N THR A 60 -18.18 -6.84 -7.07
CA THR A 60 -17.19 -7.90 -7.25
C THR A 60 -17.31 -8.97 -6.18
N ARG A 61 -17.57 -8.56 -4.92
CA ARG A 61 -17.82 -9.48 -3.82
C ARG A 61 -19.08 -10.30 -4.06
N ASP A 62 -20.18 -9.65 -4.40
CA ASP A 62 -21.48 -10.31 -4.55
C ASP A 62 -21.43 -11.32 -5.71
N ALA A 63 -20.78 -10.97 -6.82
CA ALA A 63 -20.54 -11.89 -7.92
C ALA A 63 -19.71 -13.11 -7.50
N TYR A 64 -18.69 -12.88 -6.68
CA TYR A 64 -17.83 -13.97 -6.19
C TYR A 64 -18.59 -14.89 -5.22
N VAL A 65 -19.31 -14.32 -4.24
CA VAL A 65 -20.06 -15.08 -3.23
C VAL A 65 -21.19 -15.88 -3.86
N LEU A 66 -21.95 -15.26 -4.79
CA LEU A 66 -23.13 -15.87 -5.39
C LEU A 66 -22.80 -16.91 -6.47
N HIS A 67 -21.71 -16.69 -7.20
CA HIS A 67 -21.47 -17.45 -8.43
C HIS A 67 -20.21 -18.31 -8.39
N LYS A 68 -19.26 -18.06 -7.48
CA LYS A 68 -17.94 -18.74 -7.42
C LYS A 68 -17.23 -18.87 -8.78
N ASN A 69 -17.54 -17.95 -9.70
CA ASN A 69 -17.12 -18.03 -11.10
C ASN A 69 -16.22 -16.83 -11.43
N GLU A 70 -14.96 -17.11 -11.79
CA GLU A 70 -13.99 -16.09 -12.17
C GLU A 70 -14.38 -15.31 -13.43
N ASP A 71 -15.13 -15.92 -14.36
CA ASP A 71 -15.51 -15.25 -15.61
C ASP A 71 -16.56 -14.16 -15.38
N LYS A 72 -17.48 -14.35 -14.45
CA LYS A 72 -18.42 -13.30 -14.03
C LYS A 72 -17.73 -12.12 -13.35
N ILE A 73 -16.63 -12.37 -12.62
CA ILE A 73 -15.82 -11.30 -12.04
C ILE A 73 -15.11 -10.52 -13.14
N LYS A 74 -14.62 -11.20 -14.18
CA LYS A 74 -14.00 -10.54 -15.34
C LYS A 74 -15.00 -9.67 -16.10
N ASP A 75 -16.23 -10.14 -16.25
CA ASP A 75 -17.32 -9.39 -16.86
C ASP A 75 -17.65 -8.12 -16.05
N ILE A 76 -17.76 -8.22 -14.73
CA ILE A 76 -17.96 -7.06 -13.87
C ILE A 76 -16.79 -6.06 -13.98
N TYR A 77 -15.55 -6.54 -13.99
CA TYR A 77 -14.41 -5.65 -14.23
C TYR A 77 -14.47 -4.97 -15.59
N PHE A 78 -14.94 -5.66 -16.59
CA PHE A 78 -15.15 -5.09 -17.91
C PHE A 78 -16.24 -4.01 -17.88
N LYS A 79 -17.40 -4.31 -17.31
CA LYS A 79 -18.51 -3.35 -17.16
C LYS A 79 -18.11 -2.12 -16.36
N LEU A 80 -17.39 -2.30 -15.24
CA LEU A 80 -16.89 -1.20 -14.41
C LEU A 80 -15.83 -0.34 -15.11
N ALA A 81 -15.01 -0.92 -15.99
CA ALA A 81 -13.96 -0.19 -16.69
C ALA A 81 -14.47 0.62 -17.89
N HIS A 82 -15.55 0.17 -18.52
CA HIS A 82 -16.05 0.68 -19.80
C HIS A 82 -17.36 1.46 -19.63
N GLN A 83 -17.38 2.39 -18.70
CA GLN A 83 -18.54 3.23 -18.37
C GLN A 83 -18.94 4.21 -19.48
N THR A 84 -17.98 4.65 -20.25
CA THR A 84 -18.24 5.31 -21.52
C THR A 84 -18.04 4.29 -22.62
N PRO A 85 -18.88 4.27 -23.66
CA PRO A 85 -18.64 3.42 -24.80
C PRO A 85 -17.19 3.59 -25.23
N ASN A 86 -16.39 2.56 -25.03
CA ASN A 86 -14.98 2.63 -25.43
C ASN A 86 -14.99 2.78 -26.95
N PRO A 87 -14.43 3.86 -27.50
CA PRO A 87 -14.39 4.06 -28.95
C PRO A 87 -13.76 2.88 -29.70
N SER A 88 -12.99 2.03 -28.99
CA SER A 88 -12.37 0.84 -29.59
C SER A 88 -13.25 -0.40 -29.62
N MET A 89 -14.29 -0.50 -28.79
CA MET A 89 -15.10 -1.71 -28.74
C MET A 89 -16.53 -1.57 -29.25
N ALA A 90 -17.26 -0.57 -28.86
CA ALA A 90 -18.61 -0.30 -29.30
C ALA A 90 -18.98 1.09 -28.84
N SER A 91 -18.43 2.14 -29.43
CA SER A 91 -19.03 3.43 -29.22
C SER A 91 -20.43 3.38 -29.81
N GLU A 92 -21.40 3.97 -29.15
CA GLU A 92 -22.74 4.14 -29.71
C GLU A 92 -22.68 4.68 -31.14
N ALA A 93 -21.79 5.64 -31.39
CA ALA A 93 -21.51 6.16 -32.72
C ALA A 93 -21.02 5.09 -33.71
N ARG A 94 -20.20 4.12 -33.25
CA ARG A 94 -19.72 3.04 -34.10
C ARG A 94 -20.78 1.97 -34.32
N LEU A 95 -21.54 1.61 -33.30
CA LEU A 95 -22.64 0.66 -33.49
C LEU A 95 -23.71 1.24 -34.41
N LYS A 96 -24.02 2.53 -34.32
CA LYS A 96 -24.87 3.24 -35.28
C LYS A 96 -24.26 3.21 -36.70
N GLU A 97 -22.97 3.50 -36.85
CA GLU A 97 -22.26 3.40 -38.13
C GLU A 97 -22.33 1.99 -38.72
N VAL A 98 -22.08 0.98 -37.89
CA VAL A 98 -22.15 -0.44 -38.31
C VAL A 98 -23.58 -0.86 -38.63
N TYR A 99 -24.56 -0.40 -37.86
CA TYR A 99 -25.97 -0.65 -38.12
C TYR A 99 -26.46 -0.08 -39.45
N GLU A 100 -26.04 1.16 -39.77
CA GLU A 100 -26.32 1.81 -41.04
C GLU A 100 -25.70 1.08 -42.24
N ALA A 101 -24.46 0.56 -42.04
CA ALA A 101 -23.69 -0.11 -43.07
C ALA A 101 -23.92 -1.63 -43.14
N ALA A 102 -24.73 -2.18 -42.26
CA ALA A 102 -24.96 -3.65 -42.20
C ALA A 102 -25.69 -4.20 -43.43
N PRO A 103 -25.28 -5.39 -43.94
CA PRO A 103 -24.24 -6.28 -43.40
C PRO A 103 -22.82 -5.81 -43.66
N ILE A 104 -21.93 -5.90 -42.68
CA ILE A 104 -20.53 -5.54 -42.82
C ILE A 104 -19.79 -6.61 -43.65
N THR A 105 -19.17 -6.19 -44.75
CA THR A 105 -18.38 -7.04 -45.62
C THR A 105 -16.88 -6.73 -45.50
N GLN A 106 -16.03 -7.63 -46.00
CA GLN A 106 -14.59 -7.38 -46.07
C GLN A 106 -14.28 -6.14 -46.91
N GLU A 107 -15.05 -5.92 -48.00
CA GLU A 107 -14.92 -4.73 -48.86
C GLU A 107 -15.17 -3.43 -48.10
N TYR A 108 -16.15 -3.40 -47.21
CA TYR A 108 -16.40 -2.25 -46.30
C TYR A 108 -15.16 -1.93 -45.46
N ILE A 109 -14.58 -2.96 -44.85
CA ILE A 109 -13.37 -2.82 -44.04
C ILE A 109 -12.19 -2.28 -44.84
N ASP A 110 -11.99 -2.82 -46.03
CA ASP A 110 -10.92 -2.39 -46.94
C ASP A 110 -11.10 -0.94 -47.37
N ASN A 111 -12.33 -0.50 -47.59
CA ASN A 111 -12.64 0.89 -47.88
C ASN A 111 -12.30 1.82 -46.69
N LYS A 112 -12.63 1.42 -45.47
CA LYS A 112 -12.23 2.17 -44.23
C LYS A 112 -10.70 2.27 -44.09
N VAL A 113 -9.99 1.21 -44.42
CA VAL A 113 -8.51 1.23 -44.44
C VAL A 113 -7.97 2.17 -45.53
N LYS A 114 -8.58 2.18 -46.73
CA LYS A 114 -8.23 3.13 -47.79
C LYS A 114 -8.48 4.58 -47.38
N GLU A 115 -9.62 4.88 -46.76
CA GLU A 115 -9.95 6.21 -46.23
C GLU A 115 -8.92 6.66 -45.19
N PHE A 116 -8.57 5.77 -44.25
CA PHE A 116 -7.55 6.05 -43.24
C PHE A 116 -6.20 6.38 -43.91
N LYS A 117 -5.74 5.58 -44.86
CA LYS A 117 -4.48 5.80 -45.58
C LYS A 117 -4.49 7.14 -46.33
N LYS A 118 -5.59 7.47 -47.05
CA LYS A 118 -5.77 8.77 -47.72
C LYS A 118 -5.70 9.93 -46.74
N SER A 119 -6.39 9.81 -45.59
CA SER A 119 -6.37 10.83 -44.54
C SER A 119 -5.00 10.99 -43.88
N ASN A 120 -4.27 9.87 -43.68
CA ASN A 120 -2.93 9.90 -43.10
C ASN A 120 -1.95 10.64 -43.98
N ASN A 121 -2.01 10.40 -45.29
CA ASN A 121 -1.12 11.03 -46.29
C ASN A 121 -1.34 12.53 -46.44
N LYS A 122 -2.53 13.03 -46.08
CA LYS A 122 -2.86 14.47 -46.08
C LYS A 122 -2.40 15.22 -44.82
N LYS A 123 -1.89 14.53 -43.79
CA LYS A 123 -1.44 15.15 -42.53
C LYS A 123 -0.07 15.80 -42.70
N LYS A 124 0.16 16.92 -42.05
CA LYS A 124 1.47 17.61 -41.97
C LYS A 124 2.60 16.73 -41.43
N LYS A 125 2.27 15.72 -40.59
CA LYS A 125 3.18 14.67 -40.09
C LYS A 125 2.45 13.33 -40.21
N PRO A 126 2.60 12.58 -41.30
CA PRO A 126 2.01 11.27 -41.45
C PRO A 126 2.69 10.26 -40.50
N LEU A 127 1.96 9.19 -40.17
CA LEU A 127 2.51 8.10 -39.39
C LEU A 127 3.60 7.35 -40.18
N SER A 128 4.59 6.79 -39.50
CA SER A 128 5.57 5.87 -40.07
C SER A 128 4.89 4.62 -40.63
N ASP A 129 5.56 3.91 -41.52
CA ASP A 129 5.01 2.68 -42.12
C ASP A 129 4.58 1.64 -41.07
N GLU A 130 5.35 1.49 -40.00
CA GLU A 130 4.98 0.64 -38.87
C GLU A 130 3.73 1.15 -38.15
N GLY A 131 3.60 2.48 -37.98
CA GLY A 131 2.41 3.11 -37.40
C GLY A 131 1.18 2.95 -38.29
N VAL A 132 1.32 3.04 -39.61
CA VAL A 132 0.25 2.77 -40.57
C VAL A 132 -0.19 1.32 -40.50
N LYS A 133 0.76 0.36 -40.43
CA LYS A 133 0.47 -1.08 -40.29
C LYS A 133 -0.30 -1.36 -39.00
N LYS A 134 0.20 -0.90 -37.86
CA LYS A 134 -0.50 -1.06 -36.56
C LYS A 134 -1.91 -0.49 -36.57
N LYS A 135 -2.13 0.67 -37.21
CA LYS A 135 -3.45 1.28 -37.30
C LYS A 135 -4.38 0.55 -38.26
N THR A 136 -3.85 0.05 -39.36
CA THR A 136 -4.57 -0.81 -40.31
C THR A 136 -5.04 -2.10 -39.62
N ASP A 137 -4.14 -2.80 -38.91
CA ASP A 137 -4.49 -4.00 -38.16
C ASP A 137 -5.55 -3.69 -37.07
N SER A 138 -5.46 -2.54 -36.44
CA SER A 138 -6.47 -2.08 -35.48
C SER A 138 -7.84 -1.88 -36.12
N ILE A 139 -7.91 -1.28 -37.33
CA ILE A 139 -9.17 -1.09 -38.06
C ILE A 139 -9.75 -2.45 -38.47
N ASN A 140 -8.94 -3.32 -39.04
CA ASN A 140 -9.35 -4.67 -39.42
C ASN A 140 -9.94 -5.42 -38.22
N ASN A 141 -9.22 -5.49 -37.10
CA ASN A 141 -9.68 -6.18 -35.89
C ASN A 141 -10.95 -5.56 -35.29
N MET A 142 -11.15 -4.25 -35.50
CA MET A 142 -12.29 -3.51 -34.97
C MET A 142 -13.61 -3.86 -35.68
N TYR A 143 -13.59 -3.99 -37.01
CA TYR A 143 -14.78 -4.27 -37.79
C TYR A 143 -14.99 -5.76 -38.11
N LYS A 144 -13.92 -6.58 -38.10
CA LYS A 144 -13.98 -8.01 -38.40
C LYS A 144 -15.01 -8.77 -37.57
N LYS A 145 -15.24 -8.37 -36.33
CA LYS A 145 -16.20 -8.99 -35.42
C LYS A 145 -17.67 -8.72 -35.77
N PHE A 146 -17.93 -7.78 -36.67
CA PHE A 146 -19.28 -7.47 -37.13
C PHE A 146 -19.62 -8.13 -38.49
N ILE A 147 -18.65 -8.82 -39.10
CA ILE A 147 -18.91 -9.54 -40.33
C ILE A 147 -19.89 -10.66 -40.08
N GLY A 148 -20.96 -10.69 -40.89
CA GLY A 148 -21.99 -11.71 -40.80
C GLY A 148 -23.08 -11.44 -39.75
N LEU A 149 -23.03 -10.34 -39.02
CA LEU A 149 -24.10 -9.93 -38.13
C LEU A 149 -25.26 -9.27 -38.93
N SER A 150 -26.48 -9.60 -38.57
CA SER A 150 -27.70 -8.96 -39.09
C SER A 150 -27.91 -7.59 -38.46
N LYS A 151 -28.84 -6.78 -39.00
CA LYS A 151 -29.25 -5.53 -38.36
C LYS A 151 -29.86 -5.73 -36.99
N GLU A 152 -30.61 -6.83 -36.84
CA GLU A 152 -31.21 -7.23 -35.58
C GLU A 152 -30.16 -7.55 -34.52
N ASP A 153 -29.14 -8.31 -34.88
CA ASP A 153 -28.01 -8.62 -33.98
C ASP A 153 -27.29 -7.34 -33.51
N ILE A 154 -27.11 -6.37 -34.44
CA ILE A 154 -26.46 -5.10 -34.11
C ILE A 154 -27.36 -4.22 -33.25
N GLN A 155 -28.69 -4.23 -33.49
CA GLN A 155 -29.64 -3.53 -32.65
C GLN A 155 -29.64 -4.11 -31.23
N GLU A 156 -29.60 -5.42 -31.08
CA GLU A 156 -29.47 -6.06 -29.76
C GLU A 156 -28.18 -5.62 -29.02
N LEU A 157 -27.09 -5.41 -29.77
CA LEU A 157 -25.86 -4.85 -29.20
C LEU A 157 -26.01 -3.38 -28.80
N ILE A 158 -26.80 -2.59 -29.54
CA ILE A 158 -27.11 -1.19 -29.19
C ILE A 158 -27.98 -1.15 -27.93
N ASP A 159 -29.03 -1.96 -27.87
CA ASP A 159 -29.95 -2.02 -26.73
C ASP A 159 -29.23 -2.46 -25.44
N LYS A 160 -28.23 -3.33 -25.57
CA LYS A 160 -27.37 -3.76 -24.46
C LYS A 160 -26.33 -2.69 -24.04
N LEU A 161 -26.18 -1.58 -24.77
CA LEU A 161 -25.24 -0.52 -24.38
C LEU A 161 -25.60 0.13 -23.03
N ASP A 162 -26.89 0.27 -22.74
CA ASP A 162 -27.35 0.82 -21.47
C ASP A 162 -27.03 -0.11 -20.28
N ASP A 163 -26.96 -1.42 -20.54
CA ASP A 163 -26.51 -2.40 -19.54
C ASP A 163 -25.02 -2.30 -19.18
N TYR A 164 -24.23 -1.56 -19.94
CA TYR A 164 -22.79 -1.41 -19.67
C TYR A 164 -22.48 -0.36 -18.60
N CYS A 165 -23.43 0.53 -18.25
CA CYS A 165 -23.20 1.49 -17.19
C CYS A 165 -23.40 0.83 -15.81
N ALA A 166 -22.34 0.28 -15.25
CA ALA A 166 -22.40 -0.41 -13.97
C ALA A 166 -22.52 0.53 -12.76
N TYR A 167 -22.20 1.83 -12.88
CA TYR A 167 -22.32 2.78 -11.79
C TYR A 167 -23.67 3.50 -11.79
N PRO A 168 -24.27 3.76 -10.61
CA PRO A 168 -25.41 4.67 -10.50
C PRO A 168 -25.11 6.03 -11.13
N GLU A 169 -26.10 6.65 -11.76
CA GLU A 169 -25.98 7.91 -12.49
C GLU A 169 -25.32 9.02 -11.66
N GLU A 170 -25.71 9.16 -10.38
CA GLU A 170 -25.12 10.13 -9.45
C GLU A 170 -23.60 9.97 -9.27
N ILE A 171 -23.11 8.72 -9.21
CA ILE A 171 -21.68 8.43 -9.12
C ILE A 171 -21.00 8.72 -10.44
N TYR A 172 -21.65 8.33 -11.55
CA TYR A 172 -21.12 8.49 -12.89
C TYR A 172 -20.96 9.96 -13.29
N GLU A 173 -21.96 10.79 -13.08
CA GLU A 173 -21.92 12.23 -13.39
C GLU A 173 -20.77 12.94 -12.67
N LYS A 174 -20.64 12.73 -11.37
CA LYS A 174 -19.55 13.33 -10.59
C LYS A 174 -18.19 12.75 -10.94
N PHE A 175 -18.15 11.49 -11.36
CA PHE A 175 -16.93 10.80 -11.74
C PHE A 175 -16.44 11.21 -13.13
N ALA A 176 -17.35 11.38 -14.09
CA ALA A 176 -17.04 11.81 -15.45
C ALA A 176 -16.43 13.23 -15.49
N ASN A 177 -16.73 14.06 -14.51
CA ASN A 177 -16.17 15.41 -14.36
C ASN A 177 -14.82 15.43 -13.61
N GLY A 178 -14.35 14.31 -13.09
CA GLY A 178 -13.06 14.19 -12.40
C GLY A 178 -11.92 13.83 -13.36
N PHE A 179 -10.68 13.85 -12.84
CA PHE A 179 -9.51 13.41 -13.59
C PHE A 179 -9.19 11.91 -13.40
N SER A 180 -9.96 11.20 -12.59
CA SER A 180 -9.89 9.75 -12.47
C SER A 180 -10.80 9.10 -13.52
N THR A 181 -10.39 8.00 -14.11
CA THR A 181 -11.18 7.28 -15.12
C THR A 181 -11.78 5.99 -14.54
N PRO A 182 -12.92 5.51 -15.06
CA PRO A 182 -13.49 4.23 -14.68
C PRO A 182 -12.49 3.07 -14.76
N ALA A 183 -11.71 3.01 -15.84
CA ALA A 183 -10.67 2.01 -16.02
C ALA A 183 -9.60 2.04 -14.90
N TYR A 184 -9.23 3.24 -14.45
CA TYR A 184 -8.26 3.40 -13.35
C TYR A 184 -8.84 2.98 -12.00
N VAL A 185 -10.10 3.29 -11.73
CA VAL A 185 -10.80 2.82 -10.51
C VAL A 185 -10.94 1.30 -10.52
N THR A 186 -11.29 0.71 -11.66
CA THR A 186 -11.35 -0.76 -11.81
C THR A 186 -10.00 -1.40 -11.55
N GLN A 187 -8.91 -0.79 -12.00
CA GLN A 187 -7.56 -1.29 -11.68
C GLN A 187 -7.28 -1.21 -10.17
N GLN A 188 -7.70 -0.14 -9.48
CA GLN A 188 -7.59 -0.05 -8.02
C GLN A 188 -8.40 -1.14 -7.31
N ILE A 189 -9.60 -1.47 -7.81
CA ILE A 189 -10.41 -2.58 -7.27
C ILE A 189 -9.66 -3.90 -7.42
N LYS A 190 -9.07 -4.17 -8.60
CA LYS A 190 -8.24 -5.37 -8.83
C LYS A 190 -7.04 -5.42 -7.90
N ASP A 191 -6.34 -4.29 -7.74
CA ASP A 191 -5.17 -4.19 -6.86
C ASP A 191 -5.55 -4.40 -5.39
N TYR A 192 -6.70 -3.87 -4.96
CA TYR A 192 -7.22 -4.11 -3.61
C TYR A 192 -7.44 -5.60 -3.33
N TRP A 193 -8.06 -6.32 -4.27
CA TRP A 193 -8.26 -7.76 -4.17
C TRP A 193 -6.94 -8.56 -4.17
N ASN A 194 -5.98 -8.18 -5.01
CA ASN A 194 -4.70 -8.87 -5.14
C ASN A 194 -3.75 -8.62 -3.96
N THR A 195 -3.72 -7.39 -3.43
CA THR A 195 -2.73 -6.98 -2.42
C THR A 195 -3.02 -7.59 -1.04
N GLU A 196 -4.29 -7.81 -0.71
CA GLU A 196 -4.66 -8.31 0.61
C GLU A 196 -4.88 -9.83 0.66
N GLY A 197 -4.77 -10.54 -0.45
CA GLY A 197 -5.19 -11.94 -0.54
C GLY A 197 -6.68 -12.09 -0.19
N VAL A 198 -7.44 -11.01 -0.31
CA VAL A 198 -8.80 -10.84 0.20
C VAL A 198 -9.78 -11.73 -0.55
N MET A 199 -9.49 -12.08 -1.81
CA MET A 199 -10.32 -13.03 -2.56
C MET A 199 -10.50 -14.34 -1.79
N THR A 200 -9.43 -14.85 -1.17
CA THR A 200 -9.51 -16.06 -0.35
C THR A 200 -10.18 -15.83 1.01
N LYS A 201 -10.09 -14.63 1.57
CA LYS A 201 -10.60 -14.31 2.93
C LYS A 201 -12.03 -13.82 2.98
N VAL A 202 -12.43 -12.99 2.04
CA VAL A 202 -13.83 -12.48 1.94
C VAL A 202 -14.78 -13.62 1.64
N ILE A 203 -14.29 -14.68 1.00
CA ILE A 203 -15.06 -15.87 0.69
C ILE A 203 -15.38 -16.71 1.92
N TYR A 204 -14.47 -16.80 2.87
CA TYR A 204 -14.58 -17.70 4.02
C TYR A 204 -15.17 -17.07 5.26
N SER A 205 -15.26 -15.75 5.35
CA SER A 205 -15.83 -15.04 6.49
C SER A 205 -17.04 -14.23 6.09
N MET A 206 -18.20 -14.86 6.09
CA MET A 206 -19.51 -14.19 5.94
C MET A 206 -19.78 -13.15 7.06
N SER A 207 -18.98 -13.14 8.11
CA SER A 207 -19.11 -12.24 9.27
C SER A 207 -18.24 -10.98 9.18
N ASP A 208 -17.18 -10.96 8.37
CA ASP A 208 -16.35 -9.77 8.24
C ASP A 208 -17.00 -8.78 7.28
N LYS A 209 -17.55 -7.70 7.85
CA LYS A 209 -18.01 -6.55 7.08
C LYS A 209 -16.92 -6.12 6.12
N LEU A 210 -17.26 -6.04 4.84
CA LEU A 210 -16.39 -5.47 3.83
C LEU A 210 -15.85 -4.15 4.36
N ARG A 211 -14.54 -3.98 4.45
CA ARG A 211 -13.98 -2.70 4.87
C ARG A 211 -14.22 -1.70 3.75
N SER A 212 -15.29 -0.96 3.87
CA SER A 212 -15.58 0.12 2.95
C SER A 212 -14.42 1.13 2.94
N VAL A 213 -14.09 1.60 1.76
CA VAL A 213 -13.17 2.71 1.59
C VAL A 213 -13.82 3.96 2.22
N LYS A 214 -13.10 4.65 3.10
CA LYS A 214 -13.63 5.86 3.73
C LYS A 214 -13.84 6.96 2.69
N ASN A 215 -14.96 7.66 2.75
CA ASN A 215 -15.25 8.80 1.86
C ASN A 215 -14.20 9.92 1.90
N SER A 216 -13.33 9.93 2.90
CA SER A 216 -12.22 10.88 3.04
C SER A 216 -10.87 10.35 2.57
N ASN A 217 -10.80 9.17 1.93
CA ASN A 217 -9.55 8.70 1.37
C ASN A 217 -9.07 9.66 0.27
N PRO A 218 -7.76 9.89 0.17
CA PRO A 218 -7.22 10.80 -0.83
C PRO A 218 -7.56 10.37 -2.25
N LEU A 219 -7.85 11.36 -3.10
CA LEU A 219 -8.08 11.18 -4.52
C LEU A 219 -6.79 10.73 -5.20
N THR A 220 -6.86 9.71 -6.00
CA THR A 220 -5.70 9.17 -6.71
C THR A 220 -5.44 9.96 -8.00
N ILE A 221 -4.18 10.32 -8.21
CA ILE A 221 -3.67 11.00 -9.40
C ILE A 221 -2.90 9.95 -10.21
N PRO A 222 -3.39 9.54 -11.38
CA PRO A 222 -2.70 8.56 -12.20
C PRO A 222 -1.39 9.11 -12.79
N PRO A 223 -0.39 8.25 -13.08
CA PRO A 223 0.94 8.68 -13.55
C PRO A 223 0.92 9.47 -14.86
N ASN A 224 -0.05 9.20 -15.75
CA ASN A 224 -0.19 9.88 -17.04
C ASN A 224 -0.58 11.36 -16.93
N LEU A 225 -0.91 11.85 -15.73
CA LEU A 225 -1.10 13.28 -15.48
C LEU A 225 0.20 14.00 -15.11
N PHE A 226 1.24 13.25 -14.78
CA PHE A 226 2.57 13.80 -14.53
C PHE A 226 3.46 13.82 -15.76
N TYR A 227 3.17 12.96 -16.74
CA TYR A 227 4.01 12.78 -17.93
C TYR A 227 3.18 12.87 -19.20
N ASN A 228 3.78 13.45 -20.26
CA ASN A 228 3.16 13.46 -21.59
C ASN A 228 3.43 12.11 -22.31
N LYS A 229 2.95 11.98 -23.57
CA LYS A 229 3.17 10.78 -24.38
C LYS A 229 4.65 10.53 -24.75
N LYS A 230 5.50 11.55 -24.64
CA LYS A 230 6.95 11.46 -24.85
C LYS A 230 7.71 11.14 -23.55
N ASN A 231 6.99 10.99 -22.44
CA ASN A 231 7.52 10.78 -21.09
C ASN A 231 8.20 12.01 -20.46
N ASP A 232 7.96 13.23 -21.00
CA ASP A 232 8.42 14.47 -20.38
C ASP A 232 7.55 14.82 -19.17
N LEU A 233 8.16 15.34 -18.11
CA LEU A 233 7.48 15.77 -16.89
C LEU A 233 6.66 17.05 -17.14
N ILE A 234 5.34 16.97 -17.03
CA ILE A 234 4.41 18.09 -17.24
C ILE A 234 3.54 18.41 -16.02
N GLY A 235 3.42 17.47 -15.08
CA GLY A 235 2.53 17.63 -13.92
C GLY A 235 3.17 18.37 -12.74
N ILE A 236 4.51 18.50 -12.70
CA ILE A 236 5.23 19.33 -11.74
C ILE A 236 6.14 20.27 -12.52
N THR A 237 6.00 21.59 -12.27
CA THR A 237 6.71 22.64 -12.99
C THR A 237 7.42 23.58 -12.01
N HIS A 238 8.34 24.41 -12.50
CA HIS A 238 9.00 25.46 -11.75
C HIS A 238 9.06 26.76 -12.58
N SER A 239 9.28 27.91 -11.92
CA SER A 239 9.35 29.23 -12.57
C SER A 239 10.77 29.77 -12.72
N TYR A 240 11.80 28.97 -12.53
CA TYR A 240 13.20 29.40 -12.65
C TYR A 240 13.67 29.32 -14.10
N ASN A 241 14.49 30.28 -14.51
CA ASN A 241 14.99 30.39 -15.90
C ASN A 241 16.09 29.36 -16.20
N THR A 242 16.93 29.05 -15.21
CA THR A 242 18.02 28.08 -15.38
C THR A 242 17.88 26.90 -14.41
N TYR A 243 18.45 25.77 -14.81
CA TYR A 243 18.46 24.58 -13.95
C TYR A 243 19.28 24.81 -12.67
N LEU A 244 20.35 25.61 -12.75
CA LEU A 244 21.20 25.91 -11.59
C LEU A 244 20.42 26.73 -10.55
N GLU A 245 19.73 27.79 -10.97
CA GLU A 245 18.85 28.58 -10.09
C GLU A 245 17.75 27.73 -9.46
N PHE A 246 17.18 26.82 -10.25
CA PHE A 246 16.18 25.89 -9.76
C PHE A 246 16.74 25.01 -8.63
N VAL A 247 17.89 24.34 -8.85
CA VAL A 247 18.52 23.45 -7.85
C VAL A 247 18.91 24.23 -6.60
N GLU A 248 19.50 25.41 -6.73
CA GLU A 248 19.86 26.26 -5.61
C GLU A 248 18.64 26.66 -4.78
N ALA A 249 17.60 27.15 -5.42
CA ALA A 249 16.35 27.49 -4.75
C ALA A 249 15.66 26.25 -4.14
N LEU A 250 15.64 25.14 -4.86
CA LEU A 250 15.08 23.89 -4.36
C LEU A 250 15.77 23.44 -3.08
N MET A 251 17.10 23.53 -2.99
CA MET A 251 17.84 23.00 -1.86
C MET A 251 17.88 23.95 -0.65
N ASN A 252 17.90 25.26 -0.88
CA ASN A 252 18.19 26.26 0.15
C ASN A 252 16.97 27.14 0.51
N ALA A 253 16.07 27.41 -0.42
CA ALA A 253 14.94 28.29 -0.14
C ALA A 253 13.89 27.58 0.73
N TYR A 254 13.30 28.31 1.70
CA TYR A 254 12.16 27.83 2.47
C TYR A 254 10.95 27.54 1.58
N ASP A 255 10.73 28.36 0.58
CA ASP A 255 9.59 28.35 -0.33
C ASP A 255 10.06 28.43 -1.79
N ALA A 256 10.44 27.30 -2.35
CA ALA A 256 10.81 27.20 -3.75
C ALA A 256 9.55 27.29 -4.65
N ASN A 257 9.67 27.98 -5.79
CA ASN A 257 8.57 28.17 -6.76
C ASN A 257 8.36 26.90 -7.60
N LEU A 258 7.73 25.92 -6.97
CA LEU A 258 7.34 24.64 -7.56
C LEU A 258 5.83 24.51 -7.57
N PHE A 259 5.30 23.99 -8.67
CA PHE A 259 3.86 23.92 -8.90
C PHE A 259 3.46 22.50 -9.33
N LEU A 260 2.30 22.05 -8.81
CA LEU A 260 1.57 20.89 -9.31
C LEU A 260 0.46 21.40 -10.21
N GLU A 261 0.41 20.91 -11.44
CA GLU A 261 -0.62 21.26 -12.43
C GLU A 261 -1.46 20.04 -12.74
N LEU A 262 -2.77 20.15 -12.51
CA LEU A 262 -3.72 19.07 -12.74
C LEU A 262 -4.87 19.56 -13.62
N PRO A 263 -5.50 18.67 -14.42
CA PRO A 263 -6.71 19.02 -15.15
C PRO A 263 -7.80 19.51 -14.19
N TYR A 264 -8.54 20.52 -14.63
CA TYR A 264 -9.73 21.03 -13.95
C TYR A 264 -10.98 20.56 -14.70
N LYS A 265 -12.12 21.17 -14.47
CA LYS A 265 -13.39 20.86 -15.15
C LYS A 265 -13.21 20.88 -16.67
N LYS A 266 -13.96 20.05 -17.40
CA LYS A 266 -13.92 19.98 -18.86
C LYS A 266 -14.17 21.37 -19.47
N GLY A 267 -13.22 21.89 -20.27
CA GLY A 267 -13.28 23.21 -20.88
C GLY A 267 -12.67 24.36 -20.07
N TYR A 268 -12.09 24.08 -18.90
CA TYR A 268 -11.38 25.07 -18.07
C TYR A 268 -9.86 24.81 -18.08
N ASP A 269 -9.11 25.86 -17.69
CA ASP A 269 -7.68 25.78 -17.48
C ASP A 269 -7.31 24.79 -16.38
N LYS A 270 -6.05 24.39 -16.36
CA LYS A 270 -5.51 23.51 -15.31
C LYS A 270 -5.63 24.17 -13.94
N MET A 271 -5.97 23.40 -12.92
CA MET A 271 -5.81 23.84 -11.53
C MET A 271 -4.33 23.76 -11.15
N LYS A 272 -3.83 24.83 -10.52
CA LYS A 272 -2.43 24.98 -10.15
C LYS A 272 -2.27 25.09 -8.64
N PHE A 273 -1.30 24.35 -8.09
CA PHE A 273 -1.01 24.34 -6.66
C PHE A 273 0.48 24.59 -6.42
N LYS A 274 0.82 25.48 -5.52
CA LYS A 274 2.18 25.68 -5.05
C LYS A 274 2.56 24.58 -4.05
N LEU A 275 3.73 23.96 -4.23
CA LEU A 275 4.29 22.99 -3.31
C LEU A 275 4.99 23.72 -2.15
N ILE A 276 4.57 23.43 -0.91
CA ILE A 276 5.15 24.03 0.29
C ILE A 276 6.12 23.03 0.92
N LEU A 277 7.40 23.20 0.67
CA LEU A 277 8.45 22.29 1.14
C LEU A 277 8.86 22.55 2.60
N GLY A 278 8.79 23.83 3.02
CA GLY A 278 9.15 24.24 4.37
C GLY A 278 10.67 24.26 4.64
N ASN A 279 11.07 24.03 5.88
CA ASN A 279 12.47 24.12 6.29
C ASN A 279 13.38 23.14 5.53
N PRO A 280 14.46 23.59 4.85
CA PRO A 280 15.34 22.77 4.03
C PRO A 280 15.93 21.57 4.79
N CYS A 281 16.39 21.76 6.02
CA CYS A 281 16.99 20.68 6.82
C CYS A 281 15.98 19.57 7.16
N LYS A 282 14.68 19.90 7.27
CA LYS A 282 13.63 18.92 7.61
C LYS A 282 13.02 18.27 6.37
N SER A 283 13.11 18.90 5.22
CA SER A 283 12.57 18.44 3.94
C SER A 283 13.63 17.99 2.94
N HIS A 284 14.87 17.86 3.37
CA HIS A 284 16.00 17.53 2.50
C HIS A 284 15.75 16.31 1.61
N GLU A 285 15.22 15.23 2.16
CA GLU A 285 14.91 14.01 1.39
C GLU A 285 13.85 14.25 0.28
N VAL A 286 12.83 15.07 0.56
CA VAL A 286 11.81 15.45 -0.43
C VAL A 286 12.45 16.29 -1.54
N ARG A 287 13.34 17.23 -1.18
CA ARG A 287 14.03 18.11 -2.12
C ARG A 287 14.96 17.34 -3.05
N VAL A 288 15.79 16.46 -2.49
CA VAL A 288 16.64 15.55 -3.29
C VAL A 288 15.80 14.67 -4.21
N SER A 289 14.67 14.15 -3.72
CA SER A 289 13.81 13.32 -4.57
C SER A 289 13.15 14.12 -5.71
N LEU A 290 12.75 15.38 -5.46
CA LEU A 290 12.25 16.27 -6.50
C LEU A 290 13.35 16.61 -7.53
N GLN A 291 14.57 16.94 -7.08
CA GLN A 291 15.70 17.13 -7.98
C GLN A 291 15.90 15.91 -8.90
N ARG A 292 15.94 14.71 -8.33
CA ARG A 292 16.12 13.47 -9.09
C ARG A 292 14.97 13.16 -10.04
N ILE A 293 13.76 13.64 -9.76
CA ILE A 293 12.62 13.55 -10.68
C ILE A 293 12.85 14.46 -11.90
N PHE A 294 13.30 15.70 -11.70
CA PHE A 294 13.63 16.62 -12.81
C PHE A 294 14.87 16.18 -13.62
N GLU A 295 15.77 15.43 -13.01
CA GLU A 295 16.90 14.79 -13.66
C GLU A 295 16.53 13.43 -14.30
N GLU A 296 15.27 13.03 -14.31
CA GLU A 296 14.74 11.77 -14.84
C GLU A 296 15.28 10.47 -14.18
N TYR A 297 16.06 10.59 -13.11
CA TYR A 297 16.54 9.43 -12.35
C TYR A 297 15.41 8.73 -11.57
N TYR A 298 14.42 9.49 -11.10
CA TYR A 298 13.27 8.97 -10.37
C TYR A 298 11.99 9.20 -11.17
N LYS A 299 11.04 8.27 -11.07
CA LYS A 299 9.75 8.35 -11.78
C LYS A 299 8.60 8.52 -10.80
N ILE A 300 7.69 9.44 -11.12
CA ILE A 300 6.45 9.58 -10.35
C ILE A 300 5.50 8.45 -10.73
N ARG A 301 4.93 7.81 -9.71
CA ARG A 301 3.90 6.79 -9.84
C ARG A 301 2.55 7.31 -9.37
N GLY A 302 1.53 6.46 -9.35
CA GLY A 302 0.19 6.83 -8.90
C GLY A 302 0.21 7.52 -7.55
N SER A 303 0.01 8.83 -7.57
CA SER A 303 0.10 9.71 -6.41
C SER A 303 -1.30 10.00 -5.87
N LYS A 304 -1.42 10.74 -4.76
CA LYS A 304 -2.73 11.04 -4.16
C LYS A 304 -2.78 12.47 -3.67
N ILE A 305 -3.96 13.11 -3.78
CA ILE A 305 -4.25 14.41 -3.18
C ILE A 305 -5.39 14.26 -2.18
N GLY A 306 -5.29 14.91 -1.03
CA GLY A 306 -6.34 14.81 -0.01
C GLY A 306 -6.33 15.94 0.99
N PHE A 307 -7.42 16.02 1.74
CA PHE A 307 -7.58 16.98 2.82
C PHE A 307 -7.01 16.43 4.11
N VAL A 308 -6.29 17.29 4.82
CA VAL A 308 -5.82 17.01 6.18
C VAL A 308 -6.32 18.06 7.15
N ARG A 309 -6.33 17.70 8.42
CA ARG A 309 -6.79 18.58 9.48
C ARG A 309 -5.85 19.76 9.66
N ASN A 310 -6.37 20.97 9.48
CA ASN A 310 -5.65 22.19 9.79
C ASN A 310 -5.46 22.29 11.31
N LYS A 311 -4.23 22.52 11.73
CA LYS A 311 -3.88 22.57 13.16
C LYS A 311 -4.47 23.76 13.91
N LYS A 312 -4.73 24.90 13.21
CA LYS A 312 -5.29 26.11 13.80
C LYS A 312 -6.81 26.02 13.92
N THR A 313 -7.49 25.65 12.83
CA THR A 313 -8.96 25.65 12.78
C THR A 313 -9.57 24.34 13.27
N GLY A 314 -8.81 23.24 13.22
CA GLY A 314 -9.29 21.88 13.54
C GLY A 314 -10.19 21.27 12.46
N LYS A 315 -10.40 21.95 11.33
CA LYS A 315 -11.19 21.47 10.20
C LYS A 315 -10.27 20.81 9.15
N ASN A 316 -10.82 19.93 8.31
CA ASN A 316 -10.10 19.31 7.20
C ASN A 316 -10.09 20.27 6.00
N THR A 317 -9.16 21.21 6.00
CA THR A 317 -9.06 22.27 4.99
C THR A 317 -7.69 22.34 4.32
N ASP A 318 -6.64 21.81 4.94
CA ASP A 318 -5.31 21.83 4.35
C ASP A 318 -5.18 20.74 3.30
N LEU A 319 -4.64 21.07 2.13
CA LEU A 319 -4.39 20.14 1.04
C LEU A 319 -2.99 19.56 1.15
N VAL A 320 -2.88 18.27 0.83
CA VAL A 320 -1.63 17.53 0.82
C VAL A 320 -1.55 16.63 -0.40
N LEU A 321 -0.42 16.70 -1.07
CA LEU A 321 0.02 15.77 -2.09
C LEU A 321 0.80 14.62 -1.43
N TYR A 322 0.38 13.39 -1.67
CA TYR A 322 1.15 12.19 -1.40
C TYR A 322 1.81 11.76 -2.71
N LEU A 323 3.01 12.27 -2.95
CA LEU A 323 3.77 12.00 -4.16
C LEU A 323 4.44 10.63 -4.03
N SER A 324 4.03 9.68 -4.85
CA SER A 324 4.63 8.35 -4.92
C SER A 324 5.74 8.34 -5.96
N VAL A 325 6.93 8.02 -5.53
CA VAL A 325 8.14 8.08 -6.36
C VAL A 325 8.76 6.68 -6.41
N GLU A 326 9.07 6.24 -7.60
CA GLU A 326 9.86 5.04 -7.85
C GLU A 326 11.33 5.38 -7.82
N ILE A 327 12.06 4.69 -6.95
CA ILE A 327 13.45 4.95 -6.62
C ILE A 327 14.26 3.67 -6.88
N PRO A 328 15.43 3.72 -7.52
CA PRO A 328 16.31 2.58 -7.64
C PRO A 328 16.72 2.03 -6.26
N LYS A 329 16.81 0.72 -6.13
CA LYS A 329 17.32 0.08 -4.92
C LYS A 329 18.81 0.41 -4.75
N ASP A 330 19.20 0.55 -3.50
CA ASP A 330 20.61 0.74 -3.14
C ASP A 330 21.34 -0.61 -3.17
N THR A 331 22.07 -0.85 -4.23
CA THR A 331 22.84 -2.08 -4.46
C THR A 331 24.33 -1.91 -4.15
N SER A 332 24.70 -0.88 -3.41
CA SER A 332 26.10 -0.61 -3.03
C SER A 332 26.73 -1.71 -2.17
N ILE A 333 25.88 -2.51 -1.49
CA ILE A 333 26.28 -3.65 -0.67
C ILE A 333 25.81 -4.92 -1.36
N GLU A 334 26.72 -5.78 -1.74
CA GLU A 334 26.41 -7.12 -2.24
C GLU A 334 25.86 -7.99 -1.10
N LEU A 335 24.67 -8.55 -1.29
CA LEU A 335 23.98 -9.36 -0.30
C LEU A 335 24.23 -10.86 -0.56
N ASP A 336 24.50 -11.60 0.51
CA ASP A 336 24.69 -13.05 0.47
C ASP A 336 23.35 -13.79 0.59
N GLU A 337 23.00 -14.57 -0.41
CA GLU A 337 21.76 -15.36 -0.48
C GLU A 337 21.68 -16.47 0.58
N ASN A 338 22.81 -16.90 1.13
CA ASN A 338 22.86 -17.95 2.16
C ASN A 338 22.71 -17.36 3.58
N THR A 339 22.84 -16.04 3.73
CA THR A 339 22.75 -15.39 5.03
C THR A 339 21.36 -14.87 5.30
N VAL A 340 20.76 -15.34 6.39
CA VAL A 340 19.42 -15.02 6.86
C VAL A 340 19.47 -14.43 8.25
N VAL A 341 18.81 -13.29 8.45
CA VAL A 341 18.56 -12.71 9.78
C VAL A 341 17.21 -13.16 10.28
N GLY A 342 17.16 -13.82 11.42
CA GLY A 342 15.93 -14.05 12.17
C GLY A 342 15.69 -12.95 13.18
N VAL A 343 14.44 -12.50 13.30
CA VAL A 343 14.06 -11.42 14.21
C VAL A 343 12.92 -11.88 15.10
N ASP A 344 13.22 -12.05 16.37
CA ASP A 344 12.21 -12.24 17.40
C ASP A 344 11.71 -10.88 17.90
N LEU A 345 10.38 -10.68 17.87
CA LEU A 345 9.71 -9.45 18.29
C LEU A 345 9.05 -9.67 19.64
N GLY A 346 9.70 -9.15 20.69
CA GLY A 346 9.26 -9.32 22.07
C GLY A 346 8.76 -8.06 22.76
N LEU A 347 8.23 -8.23 23.98
CA LEU A 347 7.82 -7.10 24.83
C LEU A 347 8.98 -6.58 25.67
N ALA A 348 9.81 -7.49 26.21
CA ALA A 348 10.96 -7.12 27.04
C ALA A 348 12.05 -6.45 26.21
N VAL A 349 12.38 -7.05 25.09
CA VAL A 349 13.25 -6.48 24.06
C VAL A 349 12.43 -6.40 22.76
N PRO A 350 12.17 -5.20 22.24
CA PRO A 350 11.35 -4.99 21.05
C PRO A 350 11.74 -5.80 19.82
N ALA A 351 13.05 -6.01 19.61
CA ALA A 351 13.54 -6.91 18.59
C ALA A 351 14.90 -7.51 18.99
N VAL A 352 15.06 -8.81 18.79
CA VAL A 352 16.33 -9.53 18.90
C VAL A 352 16.66 -10.11 17.54
N CYS A 353 17.87 -9.83 17.04
CA CYS A 353 18.35 -10.31 15.76
C CYS A 353 19.46 -11.34 15.94
N ALA A 354 19.42 -12.40 15.14
CA ALA A 354 20.46 -13.41 15.06
C ALA A 354 20.60 -13.91 13.61
N LEU A 355 21.73 -14.56 13.29
CA LEU A 355 21.99 -15.15 11.98
C LEU A 355 21.73 -16.65 11.96
N ASN A 356 21.43 -17.21 10.79
CA ASN A 356 21.31 -18.66 10.59
C ASN A 356 22.68 -19.37 10.60
N ASN A 357 23.66 -18.79 9.92
CA ASN A 357 24.98 -19.40 9.63
C ASN A 357 26.06 -19.10 10.68
N ASN A 358 25.87 -18.09 11.51
CA ASN A 358 26.86 -17.67 12.51
C ASN A 358 26.17 -17.43 13.87
N PRO A 359 26.58 -18.12 14.96
CA PRO A 359 25.97 -17.96 16.27
C PRO A 359 26.43 -16.72 17.04
N TYR A 360 27.50 -16.05 16.60
CA TYR A 360 28.08 -14.94 17.36
C TYR A 360 27.40 -13.59 17.12
N PRO A 361 27.12 -13.16 15.88
CA PRO A 361 26.46 -11.88 15.65
C PRO A 361 25.03 -11.91 16.16
N ARG A 362 24.78 -11.05 17.14
CA ARG A 362 23.44 -10.87 17.73
C ARG A 362 23.24 -9.40 18.09
N LYS A 363 22.00 -8.93 18.07
CA LYS A 363 21.67 -7.56 18.44
C LYS A 363 20.34 -7.49 19.18
N TYR A 364 20.38 -6.91 20.37
CA TYR A 364 19.19 -6.59 21.16
C TYR A 364 18.82 -5.13 20.91
N ILE A 365 17.60 -4.88 20.46
CA ILE A 365 17.14 -3.58 19.98
C ILE A 365 15.99 -3.07 20.83
N GLY A 366 16.19 -1.94 21.50
CA GLY A 366 15.20 -1.29 22.35
C GLY A 366 15.13 -1.89 23.76
N LYS A 367 14.34 -1.25 24.63
CA LYS A 367 14.11 -1.69 26.02
C LYS A 367 12.64 -1.48 26.38
N LYS A 368 12.02 -2.46 27.08
CA LYS A 368 10.63 -2.38 27.59
C LYS A 368 10.40 -1.07 28.37
N LEU A 369 11.32 -0.69 29.22
CA LEU A 369 11.21 0.49 30.10
C LEU A 369 11.05 1.80 29.32
N GLU A 370 11.74 1.98 28.19
CA GLU A 370 11.65 3.22 27.38
C GLU A 370 10.22 3.40 26.86
N LEU A 371 9.64 2.34 26.31
CA LEU A 371 8.30 2.36 25.78
C LEU A 371 7.25 2.45 26.89
N LEU A 372 7.38 1.60 27.91
CA LEU A 372 6.43 1.53 29.01
C LEU A 372 6.34 2.87 29.75
N LYS A 373 7.46 3.50 30.07
CA LYS A 373 7.51 4.82 30.71
C LYS A 373 6.73 5.87 29.92
N LYS A 374 6.95 5.94 28.62
CA LYS A 374 6.25 6.90 27.74
C LYS A 374 4.76 6.60 27.64
N ARG A 375 4.38 5.35 27.47
CA ARG A 375 2.96 4.96 27.43
C ARG A 375 2.23 5.22 28.73
N THR A 376 2.87 4.94 29.87
CA THR A 376 2.31 5.28 31.18
C THR A 376 2.11 6.78 31.31
N GLN A 377 3.06 7.60 30.87
CA GLN A 377 2.90 9.06 30.84
C GLN A 377 1.72 9.51 29.97
N PHE A 378 1.56 8.94 28.76
CA PHE A 378 0.40 9.25 27.91
C PHE A 378 -0.91 8.80 28.54
N LYS A 379 -0.94 7.60 29.15
CA LYS A 379 -2.12 7.07 29.84
C LYS A 379 -2.54 7.96 31.03
N SER A 380 -1.59 8.37 31.85
CA SER A 380 -1.86 9.28 33.00
C SER A 380 -2.40 10.63 32.53
N ARG A 381 -1.79 11.25 31.52
CA ARG A 381 -2.28 12.50 30.94
C ARG A 381 -3.67 12.36 30.35
N ARG A 382 -3.94 11.26 29.65
CA ARG A 382 -5.26 10.97 29.08
C ARG A 382 -6.31 10.81 30.17
N LYS A 383 -6.01 10.05 31.26
CA LYS A 383 -6.91 9.88 32.41
C LYS A 383 -7.24 11.22 33.05
N LYS A 384 -6.25 12.12 33.26
CA LYS A 384 -6.45 13.46 33.78
C LYS A 384 -7.38 14.29 32.89
N LEU A 385 -7.13 14.35 31.58
CA LEU A 385 -7.98 15.09 30.63
C LEU A 385 -9.40 14.51 30.55
N GLN A 386 -9.57 13.20 30.68
CA GLN A 386 -10.88 12.55 30.69
C GLN A 386 -11.66 12.90 31.95
N SER A 387 -11.01 12.93 33.12
CA SER A 387 -11.62 13.37 34.36
C SER A 387 -12.11 14.83 34.26
N GLU A 388 -11.22 15.72 33.81
CA GLU A 388 -11.58 17.13 33.59
C GLU A 388 -12.71 17.34 32.57
N LEU A 389 -12.88 16.42 31.59
CA LEU A 389 -13.97 16.46 30.60
C LEU A 389 -15.31 16.03 31.20
N ARG A 390 -15.34 15.15 32.22
CA ARG A 390 -16.57 14.76 32.93
C ARG A 390 -17.18 15.96 33.64
N ASP A 391 -16.35 16.79 34.26
CA ASP A 391 -16.78 17.94 35.02
C ASP A 391 -17.21 19.12 34.15
N ALA A 392 -16.86 19.11 32.87
CA ALA A 392 -17.16 20.17 31.91
C ALA A 392 -18.51 19.94 31.21
N ARG A 393 -19.56 20.65 31.64
CA ARG A 393 -20.95 20.52 31.13
C ARG A 393 -21.21 21.14 29.75
N GLY A 394 -20.21 21.67 29.04
CA GLY A 394 -20.36 22.27 27.71
C GLY A 394 -19.50 23.53 27.48
N GLY A 395 -19.78 24.27 26.42
CA GLY A 395 -19.17 25.55 26.13
C GLY A 395 -17.69 25.51 25.68
N HIS A 396 -17.03 26.69 25.75
CA HIS A 396 -15.68 26.91 25.24
C HIS A 396 -14.61 26.06 25.99
N GLY A 397 -14.75 25.87 27.27
CA GLY A 397 -13.83 25.07 28.09
C GLY A 397 -13.79 23.60 27.68
N ARG A 398 -14.94 22.99 27.40
CA ARG A 398 -15.02 21.61 26.91
C ARG A 398 -14.34 21.45 25.56
N ARG A 399 -14.55 22.38 24.60
CA ARG A 399 -13.89 22.37 23.29
C ARG A 399 -12.37 22.46 23.41
N ARG A 400 -11.85 23.29 24.34
CA ARG A 400 -10.41 23.41 24.61
C ARG A 400 -9.81 22.11 25.11
N LYS A 401 -10.47 21.42 26.06
CA LYS A 401 -10.04 20.13 26.61
C LYS A 401 -10.11 19.01 25.57
N MET A 402 -11.12 19.00 24.69
CA MET A 402 -11.17 18.07 23.56
C MET A 402 -10.01 18.27 22.60
N LYS A 403 -9.64 19.52 22.25
CA LYS A 403 -8.44 19.80 21.44
C LYS A 403 -7.16 19.29 22.10
N ALA A 404 -7.07 19.36 23.44
CA ALA A 404 -5.93 18.81 24.19
C ALA A 404 -5.88 17.27 24.11
N MET A 405 -7.03 16.60 24.15
CA MET A 405 -7.13 15.14 23.96
C MET A 405 -6.69 14.72 22.55
N ASP A 406 -7.11 15.46 21.52
CA ASP A 406 -6.72 15.20 20.14
C ASP A 406 -5.20 15.35 19.95
N ARG A 407 -4.61 16.42 20.50
CA ARG A 407 -3.15 16.63 20.51
C ARG A 407 -2.41 15.50 21.21
N LEU A 408 -2.92 15.05 22.35
CA LEU A 408 -2.33 13.94 23.09
C LEU A 408 -2.34 12.64 22.26
N SER A 409 -3.45 12.36 21.58
CA SER A 409 -3.59 11.20 20.70
C SER A 409 -2.63 11.27 19.52
N GLU A 410 -2.44 12.46 18.92
CA GLU A 410 -1.47 12.68 17.83
C GLU A 410 -0.03 12.48 18.32
N LEU A 411 0.31 13.01 19.50
CA LEU A 411 1.64 12.83 20.10
C LEU A 411 1.94 11.36 20.42
N GLU A 412 0.97 10.62 20.96
CA GLU A 412 1.12 9.19 21.23
C GLU A 412 1.34 8.40 19.93
N LYS A 413 0.56 8.69 18.88
CA LYS A 413 0.71 8.09 17.56
C LYS A 413 2.08 8.37 16.97
N ASN A 414 2.51 9.64 16.96
CA ASN A 414 3.79 10.05 16.41
C ASN A 414 4.98 9.43 17.18
N PHE A 415 4.86 9.32 18.49
CA PHE A 415 5.87 8.62 19.30
C PHE A 415 5.95 7.14 18.92
N ALA A 416 4.80 6.46 18.82
CA ALA A 416 4.76 5.04 18.45
C ALA A 416 5.35 4.81 17.05
N ASP A 417 5.01 5.65 16.07
CA ASP A 417 5.55 5.57 14.70
C ASP A 417 7.06 5.77 14.68
N THR A 418 7.56 6.81 15.36
CA THR A 418 9.00 7.11 15.44
C THR A 418 9.76 5.97 16.12
N TYR A 419 9.21 5.42 17.20
CA TYR A 419 9.84 4.33 17.92
C TYR A 419 9.91 3.05 17.06
N CYS A 420 8.79 2.66 16.45
CA CYS A 420 8.73 1.48 15.57
C CYS A 420 9.70 1.62 14.38
N HIS A 421 9.74 2.80 13.77
CA HIS A 421 10.67 3.08 12.67
C HIS A 421 12.14 3.01 13.12
N LYS A 422 12.47 3.51 14.32
CA LYS A 422 13.81 3.41 14.90
C LYS A 422 14.23 1.95 15.13
N VAL A 423 13.31 1.11 15.64
CA VAL A 423 13.56 -0.33 15.83
C VAL A 423 13.78 -0.99 14.47
N ALA A 424 12.88 -0.80 13.51
CA ALA A 424 12.96 -1.36 12.17
C ALA A 424 14.28 -0.97 11.45
N LYS A 425 14.67 0.30 11.52
CA LYS A 425 15.94 0.77 10.95
C LYS A 425 17.15 0.01 11.54
N LYS A 426 17.16 -0.22 12.86
CA LYS A 426 18.27 -0.95 13.50
C LYS A 426 18.32 -2.42 13.09
N VAL A 427 17.15 -3.05 12.83
CA VAL A 427 17.06 -4.42 12.29
C VAL A 427 17.65 -4.49 10.89
N VAL A 428 17.21 -3.62 9.98
CA VAL A 428 17.68 -3.59 8.60
C VAL A 428 19.19 -3.27 8.53
N MET A 429 19.67 -2.34 9.36
CA MET A 429 21.10 -2.04 9.45
C MET A 429 21.93 -3.21 9.99
N PHE A 430 21.36 -4.07 10.84
CA PHE A 430 22.01 -5.30 11.28
C PHE A 430 22.09 -6.31 10.11
N ALA A 431 21.03 -6.44 9.33
CA ALA A 431 21.03 -7.30 8.15
C ALA A 431 22.06 -6.83 7.10
N LEU A 432 22.11 -5.53 6.81
CA LEU A 432 23.09 -4.93 5.90
C LEU A 432 24.54 -5.15 6.37
N LYS A 433 24.81 -4.93 7.67
CA LYS A 433 26.16 -5.14 8.24
C LYS A 433 26.64 -6.59 8.04
N ASN A 434 25.71 -7.55 8.07
CA ASN A 434 26.01 -8.96 7.88
C ASN A 434 25.75 -9.43 6.44
N ARG A 435 25.51 -8.54 5.49
CA ARG A 435 25.23 -8.82 4.06
C ARG A 435 24.06 -9.80 3.83
N ALA A 436 23.11 -9.85 4.75
CA ALA A 436 22.02 -10.82 4.67
C ALA A 436 21.01 -10.44 3.56
N LYS A 437 20.73 -11.38 2.67
CA LYS A 437 19.70 -11.24 1.63
C LYS A 437 18.29 -11.35 2.19
N TYR A 438 18.10 -12.10 3.28
CA TYR A 438 16.78 -12.39 3.83
C TYR A 438 16.65 -11.96 5.29
N ILE A 439 15.45 -11.46 5.63
CA ILE A 439 15.02 -11.24 7.01
C ILE A 439 13.78 -12.09 7.23
N ASN A 440 13.84 -13.06 8.15
CA ASN A 440 12.73 -13.87 8.59
C ASN A 440 12.04 -13.23 9.79
N LEU A 441 10.71 -13.09 9.74
CA LEU A 441 9.84 -12.59 10.79
C LEU A 441 8.76 -13.62 11.11
N GLU A 442 8.34 -13.73 12.36
CA GLU A 442 7.20 -14.57 12.71
C GLU A 442 5.88 -13.97 12.23
N MET A 443 4.94 -14.81 11.81
CA MET A 443 3.57 -14.41 11.53
C MET A 443 2.79 -14.21 12.84
N LEU A 444 2.81 -13.00 13.37
CA LEU A 444 2.16 -12.63 14.66
C LEU A 444 0.77 -12.05 14.49
N LYS A 445 0.01 -12.45 13.46
CA LYS A 445 -1.35 -11.95 13.25
C LYS A 445 -2.29 -12.49 14.33
N GLY A 446 -3.06 -11.58 14.96
CA GLY A 446 -3.96 -11.96 16.06
C GLY A 446 -3.30 -12.02 17.44
N TYR A 447 -1.97 -11.94 17.55
CA TYR A 447 -1.31 -11.92 18.85
C TYR A 447 -1.66 -10.65 19.64
N ARG A 448 -2.24 -10.84 20.83
CA ARG A 448 -2.54 -9.76 21.77
C ARG A 448 -1.72 -10.00 23.04
N ALA A 449 -1.05 -8.95 23.51
CA ALA A 449 -0.38 -9.02 24.80
C ALA A 449 -1.41 -8.94 25.94
N ASP A 450 -1.25 -9.77 26.95
CA ASP A 450 -2.16 -9.87 28.12
C ASP A 450 -2.20 -8.59 28.96
N GLU A 451 -1.11 -7.83 28.99
CA GLU A 451 -1.05 -6.56 29.71
C GLU A 451 -1.85 -5.45 29.00
N LYS A 452 -2.86 -4.86 29.67
CA LYS A 452 -3.70 -3.76 29.15
C LYS A 452 -2.92 -2.56 28.57
N VAL A 453 -1.72 -2.29 29.08
CA VAL A 453 -0.85 -1.20 28.59
C VAL A 453 -0.19 -1.57 27.26
N LEU A 454 -0.02 -2.87 27.00
CA LEU A 454 0.68 -3.43 25.84
C LEU A 454 -0.28 -4.01 24.80
N GLN A 455 -1.59 -4.06 25.07
CA GLN A 455 -2.62 -4.58 24.14
C GLN A 455 -2.58 -3.92 22.74
N ASN A 456 -2.02 -2.71 22.63
CA ASN A 456 -1.82 -1.99 21.39
C ASN A 456 -0.35 -1.97 20.95
N TRP A 457 0.46 -2.93 21.40
CA TRP A 457 1.83 -3.06 20.93
C TRP A 457 1.83 -3.39 19.43
N SER A 458 2.49 -2.56 18.67
CA SER A 458 2.38 -2.60 17.21
C SER A 458 3.45 -3.51 16.60
N TYR A 459 3.41 -4.84 16.88
CA TYR A 459 4.23 -5.82 16.15
C TYR A 459 4.07 -5.64 14.63
N TYR A 460 2.82 -5.58 14.18
CA TYR A 460 2.49 -5.35 12.78
C TYR A 460 3.17 -4.10 12.20
N ARG A 461 3.20 -2.99 12.98
CA ARG A 461 3.82 -1.74 12.52
C ARG A 461 5.33 -1.85 12.39
N ILE A 462 5.99 -2.54 13.33
CA ILE A 462 7.44 -2.81 13.25
C ILE A 462 7.73 -3.70 12.03
N GLN A 463 6.96 -4.77 11.82
CA GLN A 463 7.10 -5.65 10.66
C GLN A 463 6.93 -4.90 9.34
N MET A 464 5.91 -4.04 9.24
CA MET A 464 5.70 -3.21 8.04
C MET A 464 6.85 -2.24 7.78
N TYR A 465 7.39 -1.59 8.82
CA TYR A 465 8.55 -0.72 8.65
C TYR A 465 9.82 -1.48 8.30
N ILE A 466 10.01 -2.69 8.83
CA ILE A 466 11.13 -3.56 8.42
C ILE A 466 11.00 -3.89 6.94
N LYS A 467 9.80 -4.30 6.47
CA LYS A 467 9.55 -4.62 5.06
C LYS A 467 9.85 -3.44 4.14
N ILE A 468 9.30 -2.25 4.45
CA ILE A 468 9.51 -1.02 3.66
C ILE A 468 10.98 -0.60 3.61
N LEU A 469 11.69 -0.67 4.75
CA LEU A 469 13.10 -0.29 4.80
C LEU A 469 14.02 -1.32 4.16
N ALA A 470 13.71 -2.61 4.28
CA ALA A 470 14.46 -3.70 3.68
C ALA A 470 14.40 -3.65 2.14
N GLU A 471 13.24 -3.34 1.59
CA GLU A 471 13.00 -3.22 0.14
C GLU A 471 13.95 -2.20 -0.52
N ARG A 472 14.27 -1.11 0.17
CA ARG A 472 15.22 -0.09 -0.30
C ARG A 472 16.60 -0.67 -0.66
N TYR A 473 17.03 -1.69 0.06
CA TYR A 473 18.36 -2.31 -0.09
C TYR A 473 18.30 -3.67 -0.82
N GLY A 474 17.16 -4.04 -1.36
CA GLY A 474 16.99 -5.35 -2.01
C GLY A 474 16.97 -6.54 -1.04
N ILE A 475 16.79 -6.28 0.26
CA ILE A 475 16.61 -7.33 1.27
C ILE A 475 15.17 -7.83 1.22
N ILE A 476 14.98 -9.13 1.18
CA ILE A 476 13.69 -9.80 1.10
C ILE A 476 13.21 -10.16 2.50
N VAL A 477 12.03 -9.69 2.89
CA VAL A 477 11.39 -10.06 4.16
C VAL A 477 10.44 -11.23 3.93
N ARG A 478 10.63 -12.32 4.68
CA ARG A 478 9.81 -13.52 4.65
C ARG A 478 9.11 -13.71 5.98
N PHE A 479 7.86 -14.16 5.95
CA PHE A 479 7.13 -14.54 7.15
C PHE A 479 7.20 -16.04 7.34
N ILE A 480 7.46 -16.47 8.58
CA ILE A 480 7.59 -17.88 8.94
C ILE A 480 6.52 -18.31 9.94
N ASN A 481 6.30 -19.61 10.01
CA ASN A 481 5.44 -20.24 11.02
C ASN A 481 6.04 -20.07 12.43
N PRO A 482 5.34 -19.39 13.38
CA PRO A 482 5.87 -19.13 14.72
C PRO A 482 5.78 -20.33 15.65
N CYS A 483 5.15 -21.45 15.24
CA CYS A 483 4.96 -22.59 16.11
C CYS A 483 6.29 -23.20 16.55
N TYR A 484 6.46 -23.32 17.85
CA TYR A 484 7.59 -23.95 18.54
C TYR A 484 8.97 -23.28 18.39
N THR A 485 9.10 -22.20 17.63
CA THR A 485 10.37 -21.47 17.45
C THR A 485 11.03 -21.08 18.76
N SER A 486 10.26 -20.76 19.79
CA SER A 486 10.75 -20.40 21.12
C SER A 486 11.03 -21.59 22.05
N GLN A 487 10.63 -22.82 21.68
CA GLN A 487 10.73 -24.04 22.51
C GLN A 487 11.80 -25.02 22.04
N VAL A 488 12.18 -24.91 20.77
CA VAL A 488 13.23 -25.74 20.16
C VAL A 488 14.61 -25.15 20.47
N CYS A 489 15.59 -26.01 20.75
CA CYS A 489 16.96 -25.57 20.94
C CYS A 489 17.61 -25.19 19.61
N SER A 490 18.09 -23.96 19.48
CA SER A 490 18.75 -23.48 18.27
C SER A 490 20.14 -24.07 18.02
N ILE A 491 20.68 -24.83 18.95
CA ILE A 491 21.99 -25.49 18.86
C ILE A 491 21.84 -26.93 18.39
N CYS A 492 20.99 -27.72 19.07
CA CYS A 492 20.88 -29.18 18.79
C CYS A 492 19.52 -29.59 18.19
N GLY A 493 18.58 -28.67 17.97
CA GLY A 493 17.26 -28.95 17.43
C GLY A 493 16.29 -29.67 18.38
N ASN A 494 16.71 -30.01 19.62
CA ASN A 494 15.88 -30.75 20.57
C ASN A 494 14.69 -29.90 21.04
N TRP A 495 13.50 -30.46 20.95
CA TRP A 495 12.31 -29.94 21.59
C TRP A 495 12.00 -30.67 22.90
N HIS A 496 11.69 -29.91 23.92
CA HIS A 496 11.18 -30.44 25.18
C HIS A 496 10.31 -29.38 25.87
N PRO A 497 9.17 -29.76 26.51
CA PRO A 497 8.29 -28.80 27.19
C PRO A 497 8.99 -27.97 28.27
N GLY A 498 10.01 -28.54 28.91
CA GLY A 498 10.82 -27.90 29.94
C GLY A 498 11.93 -26.97 29.43
N ASN A 499 12.20 -26.93 28.12
CA ASN A 499 13.26 -26.06 27.57
C ASN A 499 13.03 -24.58 27.89
N ARG A 500 11.77 -24.17 28.11
CA ARG A 500 11.43 -22.86 28.69
C ARG A 500 10.92 -23.05 30.12
N PRO A 501 11.68 -22.64 31.15
CA PRO A 501 11.24 -22.69 32.53
C PRO A 501 9.91 -21.92 32.72
N LYS A 502 9.04 -22.38 33.62
CA LYS A 502 7.78 -21.73 33.94
C LYS A 502 8.03 -20.37 34.65
N GLY A 503 7.11 -19.41 34.46
CA GLY A 503 7.13 -18.10 35.09
C GLY A 503 8.16 -17.12 34.50
N ASP A 504 8.58 -16.13 35.29
CA ASP A 504 9.46 -15.04 34.83
C ASP A 504 10.83 -15.51 34.33
N LYS A 505 11.34 -16.64 34.84
CA LYS A 505 12.60 -17.23 34.36
C LYS A 505 12.52 -17.67 32.91
N GLY A 506 11.39 -18.23 32.46
CA GLY A 506 11.18 -18.68 31.08
C GLY A 506 11.08 -17.53 30.06
N GLN A 507 10.87 -16.31 30.52
CA GLN A 507 10.91 -15.14 29.65
C GLN A 507 12.33 -14.69 29.28
N LYS A 508 13.33 -15.06 30.10
CA LYS A 508 14.72 -14.62 29.91
C LYS A 508 15.67 -15.74 29.53
N TYR A 509 15.39 -16.96 30.01
CA TYR A 509 16.31 -18.07 29.93
C TYR A 509 15.73 -19.23 29.14
N PHE A 510 16.60 -19.89 28.40
CA PHE A 510 16.34 -21.12 27.70
C PHE A 510 17.32 -22.20 28.20
N ASP A 511 16.82 -23.33 28.61
CA ASP A 511 17.63 -24.46 29.13
C ASP A 511 17.30 -25.72 28.35
N CYS A 512 18.27 -26.20 27.56
CA CYS A 512 18.04 -27.38 26.74
C CYS A 512 18.04 -28.64 27.61
N HIS A 513 17.01 -29.48 27.48
CA HIS A 513 16.90 -30.76 28.22
C HIS A 513 17.69 -31.92 27.58
N ASN A 514 18.43 -31.66 26.50
CA ASN A 514 19.35 -32.66 25.95
C ASN A 514 20.69 -32.57 26.68
N ASP A 515 21.02 -33.59 27.47
CA ASP A 515 22.23 -33.65 28.29
C ASP A 515 23.54 -33.51 27.50
N LYS A 516 23.53 -33.84 26.20
CA LYS A 516 24.69 -33.70 25.30
C LYS A 516 24.80 -32.32 24.68
N CYS A 517 23.84 -31.45 24.88
CA CYS A 517 23.84 -30.11 24.27
C CYS A 517 24.68 -29.14 25.08
N GLU A 518 25.42 -28.28 24.38
CA GLU A 518 26.20 -27.19 25.01
C GLU A 518 25.32 -26.19 25.77
N SER A 519 24.04 -26.06 25.44
CA SER A 519 23.09 -25.19 26.14
C SER A 519 22.42 -25.82 27.35
N HIS A 520 22.77 -27.09 27.69
CA HIS A 520 22.28 -27.74 28.89
C HIS A 520 23.00 -27.22 30.14
N THR A 521 22.30 -26.98 31.21
CA THR A 521 22.82 -26.37 32.46
C THR A 521 23.98 -27.16 33.06
N LYS A 522 23.93 -28.50 32.96
CA LYS A 522 24.99 -29.41 33.48
C LYS A 522 26.32 -29.27 32.74
N ASN A 523 26.28 -28.89 31.42
CA ASN A 523 27.48 -28.86 30.60
C ASN A 523 28.22 -27.50 30.67
N LYS A 524 27.64 -26.49 31.30
CA LYS A 524 28.20 -25.14 31.34
C LYS A 524 28.78 -24.68 32.67
N GLY A 525 28.92 -25.55 33.66
CA GLY A 525 29.38 -25.14 34.99
C GLY A 525 28.64 -23.88 35.47
N LYS A 526 28.22 -23.62 36.59
CA LYS A 526 27.55 -22.40 37.08
C LYS A 526 26.39 -21.87 36.21
N GLY A 527 25.42 -22.71 35.84
CA GLY A 527 24.08 -22.25 35.44
C GLY A 527 24.00 -21.33 34.21
N TYR A 528 24.77 -21.56 33.21
CA TYR A 528 24.73 -20.75 32.00
C TYR A 528 23.60 -21.19 31.08
N THR A 529 22.48 -20.52 31.16
CA THR A 529 21.33 -20.72 30.25
C THR A 529 21.45 -19.80 29.02
N LEU A 530 20.98 -20.32 27.87
CA LEU A 530 20.88 -19.49 26.66
C LEU A 530 19.80 -18.41 26.86
N ASN A 531 20.01 -17.22 26.30
CA ASN A 531 18.95 -16.22 26.31
C ASN A 531 17.77 -16.68 25.42
N ALA A 532 16.54 -16.66 25.95
CA ALA A 532 15.37 -17.19 25.28
C ALA A 532 15.03 -16.47 23.97
N ASP A 533 15.11 -15.12 23.97
CA ASP A 533 14.82 -14.31 22.78
C ASP A 533 15.89 -14.53 21.69
N TYR A 534 17.15 -14.72 22.09
CA TYR A 534 18.22 -15.05 21.15
C TYR A 534 18.03 -16.45 20.54
N ASN A 535 17.65 -17.44 21.36
CA ASN A 535 17.34 -18.79 20.89
C ASN A 535 16.20 -18.76 19.86
N ALA A 536 15.12 -18.02 20.16
CA ALA A 536 14.00 -17.83 19.24
C ALA A 536 14.45 -17.15 17.93
N ALA A 537 15.22 -16.06 18.02
CA ALA A 537 15.72 -15.35 16.84
C ALA A 537 16.57 -16.24 15.92
N ARG A 538 17.40 -17.13 16.49
CA ARG A 538 18.16 -18.11 15.70
C ARG A 538 17.26 -19.15 15.03
N ASN A 539 16.28 -19.69 15.73
CA ASN A 539 15.32 -20.63 15.15
C ASN A 539 14.51 -19.98 14.03
N ILE A 540 14.12 -18.71 14.19
CA ILE A 540 13.47 -17.91 13.15
C ILE A 540 14.39 -17.76 11.92
N ALA A 541 15.69 -17.52 12.13
CA ALA A 541 16.65 -17.43 11.02
C ALA A 541 16.79 -18.73 10.24
N MET A 542 16.77 -19.87 10.93
CA MET A 542 16.93 -21.22 10.35
C MET A 542 15.61 -21.83 9.86
N CYS A 543 14.46 -21.19 10.12
CA CYS A 543 13.16 -21.72 9.75
C CYS A 543 12.92 -21.61 8.23
N ASP A 544 12.46 -22.71 7.63
CA ASP A 544 12.07 -22.83 6.21
C ASP A 544 10.55 -23.03 6.01
N LEU A 545 9.76 -23.01 7.09
CA LEU A 545 8.30 -23.08 7.03
C LEU A 545 7.73 -21.69 6.75
N PHE A 546 7.70 -21.30 5.48
CA PHE A 546 7.23 -19.97 5.06
C PHE A 546 5.70 -19.89 5.03
N MET A 547 5.18 -18.74 5.48
CA MET A 547 3.76 -18.41 5.56
C MET A 547 3.36 -17.38 4.51
N ASP A 548 3.96 -17.42 3.33
CA ASP A 548 3.72 -16.47 2.26
C ASP A 548 2.24 -16.43 1.90
N ASN A 549 1.65 -15.23 1.99
CA ASN A 549 0.24 -14.93 1.69
C ASN A 549 -0.82 -15.60 2.59
N LYS A 550 -0.43 -16.29 3.66
CA LYS A 550 -1.39 -16.81 4.66
C LYS A 550 -1.75 -15.72 5.67
N SER A 551 -2.98 -15.75 6.11
CA SER A 551 -3.50 -14.76 7.06
C SER A 551 -3.63 -15.28 8.49
N GLU A 552 -3.69 -16.58 8.65
CA GLU A 552 -3.87 -17.27 9.93
C GLU A 552 -3.11 -18.59 9.94
N ILE A 553 -2.73 -19.02 11.12
CA ILE A 553 -2.06 -20.31 11.33
C ILE A 553 -3.15 -21.38 11.37
N THR A 554 -3.10 -22.33 10.46
CA THR A 554 -4.04 -23.46 10.38
C THR A 554 -3.56 -24.62 11.24
N GLU A 555 -4.42 -25.61 11.48
CA GLU A 555 -4.00 -26.86 12.15
C GLU A 555 -2.98 -27.65 11.32
N GLU A 556 -3.06 -27.54 10.00
CA GLU A 556 -2.06 -28.12 9.09
C GLU A 556 -0.68 -27.46 9.27
N ASP A 557 -0.63 -26.13 9.42
CA ASP A 557 0.62 -25.43 9.70
C ASP A 557 1.23 -25.85 11.05
N LYS A 558 0.39 -26.10 12.06
CA LYS A 558 0.85 -26.63 13.35
C LYS A 558 1.35 -28.08 13.23
N LYS A 559 0.68 -28.89 12.40
CA LYS A 559 1.11 -30.26 12.12
C LYS A 559 2.48 -30.27 11.43
N MET A 560 2.65 -29.49 10.36
CA MET A 560 3.94 -29.36 9.67
C MET A 560 5.07 -28.92 10.63
N ALA A 561 4.78 -28.00 11.55
CA ALA A 561 5.77 -27.58 12.54
C ALA A 561 6.11 -28.68 13.54
N ARG A 562 5.13 -29.50 13.98
CA ARG A 562 5.38 -30.65 14.83
C ARG A 562 6.26 -31.71 14.13
N GLU A 563 5.94 -32.04 12.90
CA GLU A 563 6.71 -32.96 12.08
C GLU A 563 8.15 -32.50 11.91
N LYS A 564 8.35 -31.23 11.55
CA LYS A 564 9.69 -30.65 11.40
C LYS A 564 10.55 -30.75 12.65
N TYR A 565 9.97 -30.50 13.81
CA TYR A 565 10.73 -30.49 15.08
C TYR A 565 10.63 -31.81 15.87
N GLY A 566 10.07 -32.86 15.29
CA GLY A 566 9.93 -34.18 15.95
C GLY A 566 9.07 -34.14 17.22
N ILE A 567 8.03 -33.29 17.23
CA ILE A 567 7.15 -33.07 18.38
C ILE A 567 5.99 -34.06 18.31
N PRO A 568 5.75 -34.87 19.36
CA PRO A 568 4.63 -35.82 19.38
C PRO A 568 3.27 -35.11 19.25
N GLU A 569 2.31 -35.80 18.65
CA GLU A 569 0.95 -35.29 18.59
C GLU A 569 0.35 -35.12 20.00
N PRO A 570 -0.43 -34.08 20.24
CA PRO A 570 -1.08 -33.89 21.52
C PRO A 570 -2.06 -35.05 21.74
N VAL A 571 -1.91 -35.77 22.83
CA VAL A 571 -2.88 -36.79 23.27
C VAL A 571 -4.22 -36.08 23.43
N LYS A 572 -5.23 -36.48 22.68
CA LYS A 572 -6.61 -35.99 22.85
C LYS A 572 -7.00 -36.31 24.29
N LYS A 573 -7.26 -35.30 25.11
CA LYS A 573 -7.93 -35.49 26.39
C LYS A 573 -9.31 -36.03 26.05
N GLU A 574 -9.55 -37.30 26.36
CA GLU A 574 -10.91 -37.82 26.39
C GLU A 574 -11.75 -36.92 27.29
N GLU A 575 -12.81 -36.40 26.77
CA GLU A 575 -13.82 -35.72 27.55
C GLU A 575 -14.26 -36.68 28.64
N LYS A 576 -13.93 -36.42 29.88
CA LYS A 576 -14.60 -37.04 31.01
C LYS A 576 -16.07 -36.68 30.90
N ILE A 577 -16.84 -37.56 30.30
CA ILE A 577 -18.30 -37.58 30.43
C ILE A 577 -18.54 -37.70 31.92
N ALA A 578 -19.04 -36.65 32.51
CA ALA A 578 -19.52 -36.67 33.89
C ALA A 578 -20.71 -37.60 33.94
N ALA A 579 -20.53 -38.73 34.63
CA ALA A 579 -21.60 -39.59 35.09
C ALA A 579 -22.24 -38.97 36.36
#